data_9bd1003c625a7f92c40eaf277f344745
#
_entry.id   9bd1003c625a7f92c40eaf277f344745
#
_cell.length_a   1.000
_cell.length_b   1.000
_cell.length_c   1.000
_cell.angle_alpha   90.00
_cell.angle_beta   90.00
_cell.angle_gamma   90.00
#
_symmetry.space_group_name_H-M   'P 1'
#
loop_
_entity.id
_entity.type
_entity.pdbx_description
1 polymer ?
#
loop_
_entity_poly.entity_id
_entity_poly.type
_entity_poly.pdbx_seq_one_letter_code
_entity_poly.pdbx_strand_id
1 'polypeptide(L)'
;LAAALERGSEHPLAEAILAGAADRSVPELRAEEFEAVTGRGVKGRVEGEDIVLGNPALMADLGIDVSAIEERLSALQSEGKTAVLLAAANQLAGIVAVADRIKGSTPDAIRALHEEGLKIVMATGDSRRTAEAVARELGIDEVRAEVSPEDKGALVESFRQNGRSVAMAGDGVNDAPALA
;
A
#
# COMPACT_ATOMS: atom_id res chain seq x y z
N LEU A 1 16.46 2.10 10.33
CA LEU A 1 15.35 2.35 11.25
C LEU A 1 14.04 1.71 10.75
N ALA A 2 13.49 2.11 9.59
CA ALA A 2 12.23 1.56 9.06
C ALA A 2 12.22 0.02 9.01
N ALA A 3 13.26 -0.60 8.45
CA ALA A 3 13.40 -2.05 8.41
C ALA A 3 13.47 -2.71 9.81
N ALA A 4 13.98 -2.01 10.83
CA ALA A 4 13.98 -2.51 12.19
C ALA A 4 12.57 -2.65 12.76
N LEU A 5 11.70 -1.66 12.54
CA LEU A 5 10.29 -1.72 12.93
C LEU A 5 9.53 -2.80 12.14
N GLU A 6 9.70 -2.83 10.84
CA GLU A 6 8.93 -3.73 9.96
C GLU A 6 9.28 -5.22 10.14
N ARG A 7 10.37 -5.56 10.83
CA ARG A 7 10.62 -6.97 11.24
C ARG A 7 9.57 -7.53 12.19
N GLY A 8 8.86 -6.67 12.93
CA GLY A 8 7.75 -7.05 13.81
C GLY A 8 6.38 -7.00 13.14
N SER A 9 6.32 -6.57 11.88
CA SER A 9 5.07 -6.35 11.14
C SER A 9 4.74 -7.51 10.21
N GLU A 10 3.47 -7.88 10.14
CA GLU A 10 2.94 -8.86 9.17
C GLU A 10 2.33 -8.18 7.92
N HIS A 11 2.51 -6.87 7.79
CA HIS A 11 1.93 -6.12 6.67
C HIS A 11 2.71 -6.38 5.37
N PRO A 12 2.06 -6.51 4.19
CA PRO A 12 2.75 -6.71 2.91
C PRO A 12 3.83 -5.67 2.59
N LEU A 13 3.65 -4.43 3.06
CA LEU A 13 4.64 -3.36 2.94
C LEU A 13 5.96 -3.68 3.66
N ALA A 14 5.90 -4.43 4.76
CA ALA A 14 7.08 -4.82 5.54
C ALA A 14 8.06 -5.64 4.71
N GLU A 15 7.56 -6.63 3.96
CA GLU A 15 8.39 -7.49 3.11
C GLU A 15 9.18 -6.65 2.08
N ALA A 16 8.51 -5.70 1.42
CA ALA A 16 9.15 -4.83 0.45
C ALA A 16 10.21 -3.90 1.08
N ILE A 17 9.96 -3.39 2.28
CA ILE A 17 10.90 -2.54 3.03
C ILE A 17 12.13 -3.37 3.46
N LEU A 18 11.91 -4.59 3.94
CA LEU A 18 12.98 -5.50 4.35
C LEU A 18 13.85 -5.93 3.16
N ALA A 19 13.23 -6.29 2.04
CA ALA A 19 13.93 -6.61 0.79
C ALA A 19 14.77 -5.42 0.31
N GLY A 20 14.19 -4.21 0.30
CA GLY A 20 14.91 -3.00 -0.09
C GLY A 20 16.05 -2.62 0.87
N ALA A 21 15.96 -2.97 2.14
CA ALA A 21 17.06 -2.79 3.11
C ALA A 21 18.19 -3.81 2.87
N ALA A 22 17.84 -5.07 2.57
CA ALA A 22 18.82 -6.13 2.25
C ALA A 22 19.59 -5.80 0.97
N ASP A 23 18.92 -5.36 -0.09
CA ASP A 23 19.55 -4.95 -1.36
C ASP A 23 20.56 -3.81 -1.19
N ARG A 24 20.37 -2.97 -0.17
CA ARG A 24 21.25 -1.85 0.16
C ARG A 24 22.29 -2.18 1.23
N SER A 25 22.36 -3.45 1.67
CA SER A 25 23.24 -3.90 2.75
C SER A 25 23.13 -3.03 4.01
N VAL A 26 21.90 -2.60 4.35
CA VAL A 26 21.66 -1.79 5.55
C VAL A 26 21.89 -2.66 6.79
N PRO A 27 22.61 -2.16 7.83
CA PRO A 27 22.83 -2.90 9.06
C PRO A 27 21.52 -3.35 9.71
N GLU A 28 21.53 -4.57 10.25
CA GLU A 28 20.41 -5.11 10.96
C GLU A 28 20.31 -4.51 12.35
N LEU A 29 19.28 -3.70 12.57
CA LEU A 29 18.90 -3.17 13.87
C LEU A 29 17.66 -3.92 14.38
N ARG A 30 17.46 -3.91 15.70
CA ARG A 30 16.28 -4.48 16.35
C ARG A 30 15.42 -3.37 16.92
N ALA A 31 14.12 -3.51 16.75
CA ALA A 31 13.14 -2.68 17.44
C ALA A 31 12.75 -3.33 18.78
N GLU A 32 12.60 -2.50 19.78
CA GLU A 32 12.01 -2.80 21.09
C GLU A 32 10.66 -2.10 21.18
N GLU A 33 9.78 -2.55 22.09
CA GLU A 33 8.47 -1.91 22.32
C GLU A 33 7.64 -1.72 21.03
N PHE A 34 7.69 -2.72 20.14
CA PHE A 34 6.93 -2.67 18.88
C PHE A 34 5.43 -2.60 19.12
N GLU A 35 4.76 -1.66 18.46
CA GLU A 35 3.32 -1.49 18.48
C GLU A 35 2.78 -1.21 17.09
N ALA A 36 1.81 -2.00 16.63
CA ALA A 36 1.07 -1.74 15.40
C ALA A 36 -0.13 -0.83 15.69
N VAL A 37 -0.22 0.28 14.96
CA VAL A 37 -1.36 1.21 15.01
C VAL A 37 -2.26 0.91 13.81
N THR A 38 -3.39 0.25 14.06
CA THR A 38 -4.28 -0.26 13.03
C THR A 38 -4.65 0.81 11.98
N GLY A 39 -4.39 0.51 10.71
CA GLY A 39 -4.67 1.39 9.56
C GLY A 39 -3.81 2.65 9.48
N ARG A 40 -2.80 2.82 10.34
CA ARG A 40 -1.98 4.04 10.39
C ARG A 40 -0.48 3.80 10.27
N GLY A 41 0.05 2.70 10.82
CA GLY A 41 1.46 2.38 10.76
C GLY A 41 1.96 1.61 11.95
N VAL A 42 3.25 1.71 12.24
CA VAL A 42 3.94 1.03 13.33
C VAL A 42 4.84 2.01 14.09
N LYS A 43 5.08 1.74 15.36
CA LYS A 43 6.01 2.49 16.20
C LYS A 43 6.78 1.56 17.14
N GLY A 44 7.90 2.03 17.66
CA GLY A 44 8.75 1.30 18.60
C GLY A 44 10.03 2.04 18.87
N ARG A 45 10.96 1.42 19.59
CA ARG A 45 12.28 2.00 19.91
C ARG A 45 13.38 1.27 19.17
N VAL A 46 14.30 2.01 18.56
CA VAL A 46 15.48 1.47 17.88
C VAL A 46 16.70 2.23 18.39
N GLU A 47 17.68 1.52 18.96
CA GLU A 47 18.86 2.12 19.58
C GLU A 47 18.55 3.19 20.62
N GLY A 48 17.44 3.01 21.37
CA GLY A 48 17.02 3.93 22.43
C GLY A 48 16.21 5.14 21.94
N GLU A 49 15.99 5.32 20.65
CA GLU A 49 15.18 6.39 20.07
C GLU A 49 13.78 5.89 19.70
N ASP A 50 12.78 6.74 19.90
CA ASP A 50 11.41 6.48 19.46
C ASP A 50 11.31 6.65 17.94
N ILE A 51 10.91 5.59 17.26
CA ILE A 51 10.78 5.53 15.80
C ILE A 51 9.32 5.26 15.43
N VAL A 52 8.84 5.99 14.45
CA VAL A 52 7.49 5.87 13.90
C VAL A 52 7.57 5.69 12.39
N LEU A 53 6.83 4.75 11.86
CA LEU A 53 6.66 4.55 10.42
C LEU A 53 5.17 4.46 10.12
N GLY A 54 4.63 5.38 9.32
CA GLY A 54 3.19 5.39 9.07
C GLY A 54 2.72 6.46 8.10
N ASN A 55 1.40 6.60 8.02
CA ASN A 55 0.75 7.58 7.17
C ASN A 55 0.72 8.99 7.80
N PRO A 56 0.34 10.04 7.04
CA PRO A 56 0.25 11.40 7.56
C PRO A 56 -0.66 11.55 8.79
N ALA A 57 -1.73 10.72 8.90
CA ALA A 57 -2.64 10.78 10.02
C ALA A 57 -1.95 10.36 11.34
N LEU A 58 -1.08 9.33 11.29
CA LEU A 58 -0.29 8.94 12.45
C LEU A 58 0.70 10.04 12.87
N MET A 59 1.33 10.70 11.90
CA MET A 59 2.25 11.82 12.18
C MET A 59 1.51 12.98 12.83
N ALA A 60 0.33 13.33 12.34
CA ALA A 60 -0.50 14.39 12.90
C ALA A 60 -0.95 14.09 14.34
N ASP A 61 -1.36 12.85 14.64
CA ASP A 61 -1.73 12.43 16.00
C ASP A 61 -0.56 12.59 17.00
N LEU A 62 0.67 12.44 16.52
CA LEU A 62 1.90 12.57 17.31
C LEU A 62 2.46 14.01 17.28
N GLY A 63 1.80 14.95 16.60
CA GLY A 63 2.24 16.34 16.50
C GLY A 63 3.50 16.52 15.64
N ILE A 64 3.80 15.59 14.74
CA ILE A 64 4.96 15.65 13.85
C ILE A 64 4.59 16.43 12.59
N ASP A 65 5.27 17.54 12.34
CA ASP A 65 5.06 18.38 11.18
C ASP A 65 5.60 17.69 9.91
N VAL A 66 4.74 17.52 8.91
CA VAL A 66 5.06 16.90 7.62
C VAL A 66 4.99 17.88 6.44
N SER A 67 4.72 19.16 6.70
CA SER A 67 4.52 20.19 5.66
C SER A 67 5.67 20.29 4.67
N ALA A 68 6.90 20.12 5.15
CA ALA A 68 8.10 20.21 4.30
C ALA A 68 8.20 19.11 3.22
N ILE A 69 7.42 18.03 3.32
CA ILE A 69 7.50 16.89 2.39
C ILE A 69 6.17 16.54 1.71
N GLU A 70 5.10 17.31 1.94
CA GLU A 70 3.79 17.03 1.36
C GLU A 70 3.81 16.97 -0.17
N GLU A 71 4.51 17.90 -0.82
CA GLU A 71 4.67 17.89 -2.28
C GLU A 71 5.38 16.63 -2.77
N ARG A 72 6.44 16.23 -2.07
CA ARG A 72 7.20 15.02 -2.42
C ARG A 72 6.39 13.76 -2.21
N LEU A 73 5.66 13.68 -1.10
CA LEU A 73 4.73 12.58 -0.79
C LEU A 73 3.66 12.47 -1.90
N SER A 74 3.04 13.60 -2.24
CA SER A 74 2.05 13.68 -3.31
C SER A 74 2.61 13.26 -4.68
N ALA A 75 3.83 13.65 -5.00
CA ALA A 75 4.50 13.24 -6.25
C ALA A 75 4.70 11.73 -6.30
N LEU A 76 5.24 11.12 -5.23
CA LEU A 76 5.45 9.68 -5.15
C LEU A 76 4.16 8.88 -5.30
N GLN A 77 3.09 9.33 -4.64
CA GLN A 77 1.76 8.72 -4.79
C GLN A 77 1.21 8.85 -6.22
N SER A 78 1.48 9.98 -6.88
CA SER A 78 1.07 10.18 -8.28
C SER A 78 1.84 9.31 -9.27
N GLU A 79 3.02 8.82 -8.87
CA GLU A 79 3.82 7.83 -9.59
C GLU A 79 3.36 6.37 -9.30
N GLY A 80 2.24 6.16 -8.61
CA GLY A 80 1.74 4.83 -8.25
C GLY A 80 2.50 4.15 -7.12
N LYS A 81 3.23 4.90 -6.28
CA LYS A 81 4.01 4.34 -5.16
C LYS A 81 3.23 4.45 -3.86
N THR A 82 3.29 3.40 -3.05
CA THR A 82 2.88 3.46 -1.65
C THR A 82 3.99 4.14 -0.85
N ALA A 83 3.70 5.28 -0.28
CA ALA A 83 4.67 6.08 0.45
C ALA A 83 4.25 6.25 1.91
N VAL A 84 5.15 5.88 2.83
CA VAL A 84 5.00 6.04 4.27
C VAL A 84 6.07 6.96 4.83
N LEU A 85 5.74 7.63 5.92
CA LEU A 85 6.60 8.61 6.57
C LEU A 85 7.37 7.93 7.70
N LEU A 86 8.66 8.24 7.79
CA LEU A 86 9.53 7.83 8.88
C LEU A 86 9.81 9.04 9.78
N ALA A 87 9.60 8.87 11.07
CA ALA A 87 10.01 9.84 12.09
C ALA A 87 10.92 9.17 13.12
N ALA A 88 11.85 9.94 13.66
CA ALA A 88 12.77 9.55 14.71
C ALA A 88 12.86 10.68 15.75
N ALA A 89 12.89 10.35 17.04
CA ALA A 89 12.95 11.33 18.12
C ALA A 89 11.89 12.46 17.97
N ASN A 90 10.67 12.11 17.60
CA ASN A 90 9.54 13.01 17.34
C ASN A 90 9.77 14.05 16.23
N GLN A 91 10.68 13.77 15.31
CA GLN A 91 10.95 14.61 14.16
C GLN A 91 10.85 13.80 12.87
N LEU A 92 10.35 14.42 11.81
CA LEU A 92 10.29 13.80 10.50
C LEU A 92 11.70 13.50 9.99
N ALA A 93 11.99 12.22 9.70
CA ALA A 93 13.28 11.75 9.18
C ALA A 93 13.26 11.55 7.66
N GLY A 94 12.08 11.26 7.08
CA GLY A 94 11.97 11.08 5.63
C GLY A 94 10.75 10.31 5.16
N ILE A 95 10.81 9.90 3.89
CA ILE A 95 9.77 9.10 3.22
C ILE A 95 10.38 7.76 2.80
N VAL A 96 9.67 6.68 3.08
CA VAL A 96 9.95 5.36 2.51
C VAL A 96 8.88 5.10 1.46
N ALA A 97 9.29 4.94 0.20
CA ALA A 97 8.38 4.67 -0.89
C ALA A 97 8.62 3.26 -1.43
N VAL A 98 7.55 2.51 -1.55
CA VAL A 98 7.54 1.17 -2.15
C VAL A 98 6.68 1.24 -3.41
N ALA A 99 7.22 0.69 -4.50
CA ALA A 99 6.48 0.50 -5.73
C ALA A 99 6.37 -1.00 -5.97
N ASP A 100 5.15 -1.47 -6.11
CA ASP A 100 4.93 -2.80 -6.65
C ASP A 100 5.18 -2.74 -8.16
N ARG A 101 6.08 -3.59 -8.64
CA ARG A 101 6.35 -3.63 -10.08
C ARG A 101 5.21 -4.34 -10.79
N ILE A 102 4.52 -3.61 -11.66
CA ILE A 102 3.59 -4.24 -12.61
C ILE A 102 4.36 -5.31 -13.37
N LYS A 103 3.87 -6.56 -13.33
CA LYS A 103 4.47 -7.66 -14.09
C LYS A 103 4.44 -7.32 -15.58
N GLY A 104 5.54 -7.58 -16.29
CA GLY A 104 5.65 -7.24 -17.72
C GLY A 104 4.56 -7.85 -18.60
N SER A 105 3.95 -8.97 -18.18
CA SER A 105 2.83 -9.60 -18.88
C SER A 105 1.46 -8.96 -18.60
N THR A 106 1.33 -8.10 -17.61
CA THR A 106 0.04 -7.52 -17.21
C THR A 106 -0.60 -6.65 -18.30
N PRO A 107 0.13 -5.75 -19.00
CA PRO A 107 -0.48 -4.95 -20.07
C PRO A 107 -1.07 -5.80 -21.20
N ASP A 108 -0.39 -6.90 -21.57
CA ASP A 108 -0.88 -7.81 -22.62
C ASP A 108 -2.11 -8.59 -22.16
N ALA A 109 -2.15 -9.03 -20.90
CA ALA A 109 -3.30 -9.69 -20.32
C ALA A 109 -4.54 -8.76 -20.27
N ILE A 110 -4.36 -7.50 -19.85
CA ILE A 110 -5.42 -6.49 -19.83
C ILE A 110 -5.98 -6.26 -21.24
N ARG A 111 -5.09 -6.13 -22.23
CA ARG A 111 -5.50 -5.95 -23.63
C ARG A 111 -6.31 -7.14 -24.15
N ALA A 112 -5.86 -8.37 -23.90
CA ALA A 112 -6.57 -9.57 -24.29
C ALA A 112 -7.97 -9.65 -23.66
N LEU A 113 -8.12 -9.27 -22.40
CA LEU A 113 -9.42 -9.21 -21.74
C LEU A 113 -10.37 -8.16 -22.36
N HIS A 114 -9.84 -7.00 -22.76
CA HIS A 114 -10.61 -5.99 -23.49
C HIS A 114 -11.04 -6.48 -24.90
N GLU A 115 -10.19 -7.23 -25.59
CA GLU A 115 -10.53 -7.82 -26.89
C GLU A 115 -11.69 -8.81 -26.78
N GLU A 116 -11.82 -9.50 -25.64
CA GLU A 116 -12.97 -10.36 -25.30
C GLU A 116 -14.21 -9.56 -24.82
N GLY A 117 -14.15 -8.23 -24.82
CA GLY A 117 -15.25 -7.36 -24.44
C GLY A 117 -15.49 -7.23 -22.93
N LEU A 118 -14.51 -7.63 -22.12
CA LEU A 118 -14.61 -7.55 -20.67
C LEU A 118 -14.29 -6.14 -20.17
N LYS A 119 -15.08 -5.67 -19.19
CA LYS A 119 -14.80 -4.45 -18.45
C LYS A 119 -13.99 -4.79 -17.20
N ILE A 120 -12.85 -4.13 -17.02
CA ILE A 120 -11.92 -4.41 -15.93
C ILE A 120 -12.10 -3.40 -14.81
N VAL A 121 -12.31 -3.91 -13.60
CA VAL A 121 -12.41 -3.10 -12.37
C VAL A 121 -11.29 -3.49 -11.43
N MET A 122 -10.48 -2.52 -11.01
CA MET A 122 -9.47 -2.73 -9.99
C MET A 122 -10.03 -2.38 -8.62
N ALA A 123 -10.01 -3.33 -7.68
CA ALA A 123 -10.36 -3.12 -6.27
C ALA A 123 -9.10 -3.29 -5.40
N THR A 124 -8.68 -2.22 -4.74
CA THR A 124 -7.45 -2.19 -3.94
C THR A 124 -7.63 -1.45 -2.62
N GLY A 125 -6.85 -1.84 -1.60
CA GLY A 125 -6.72 -1.10 -0.35
C GLY A 125 -5.83 0.14 -0.44
N ASP A 126 -5.12 0.33 -1.56
CA ASP A 126 -4.25 1.49 -1.78
C ASP A 126 -5.01 2.81 -1.83
N SER A 127 -4.27 3.91 -1.66
CA SER A 127 -4.82 5.25 -1.82
C SER A 127 -5.41 5.43 -3.22
N ARG A 128 -6.48 6.22 -3.32
CA ARG A 128 -7.11 6.55 -4.61
C ARG A 128 -6.10 7.03 -5.64
N ARG A 129 -5.15 7.88 -5.24
CA ARG A 129 -4.14 8.45 -6.13
C ARG A 129 -3.20 7.38 -6.71
N THR A 130 -2.73 6.46 -5.87
CA THR A 130 -1.89 5.32 -6.29
C THR A 130 -2.64 4.43 -7.27
N ALA A 131 -3.87 4.06 -6.91
CA ALA A 131 -4.71 3.19 -7.71
C ALA A 131 -5.05 3.78 -9.09
N GLU A 132 -5.37 5.08 -9.16
CA GLU A 132 -5.63 5.78 -10.42
C GLU A 132 -4.38 5.90 -11.32
N ALA A 133 -3.17 5.99 -10.73
CA ALA A 133 -1.93 6.00 -11.49
C ALA A 133 -1.69 4.65 -12.17
N VAL A 134 -1.82 3.55 -11.44
CA VAL A 134 -1.72 2.18 -11.96
C VAL A 134 -2.79 1.91 -13.02
N ALA A 135 -4.02 2.30 -12.77
CA ALA A 135 -5.12 2.10 -13.70
C ALA A 135 -4.91 2.83 -15.04
N ARG A 136 -4.39 4.04 -15.02
CA ARG A 136 -4.04 4.78 -16.24
C ARG A 136 -2.93 4.10 -17.03
N GLU A 137 -1.91 3.58 -16.34
CA GLU A 137 -0.80 2.88 -16.99
C GLU A 137 -1.25 1.59 -17.67
N LEU A 138 -2.15 0.85 -17.01
CA LEU A 138 -2.67 -0.44 -17.48
C LEU A 138 -3.90 -0.34 -18.40
N GLY A 139 -4.54 0.82 -18.50
CA GLY A 139 -5.81 0.97 -19.22
C GLY A 139 -7.01 0.33 -18.53
N ILE A 140 -7.02 0.27 -17.20
CA ILE A 140 -8.13 -0.28 -16.42
C ILE A 140 -9.33 0.68 -16.46
N ASP A 141 -10.55 0.13 -16.69
CA ASP A 141 -11.75 0.92 -16.94
C ASP A 141 -12.33 1.60 -15.70
N GLU A 142 -12.21 0.94 -14.54
CA GLU A 142 -12.81 1.44 -13.29
C GLU A 142 -11.93 1.12 -12.08
N VAL A 143 -11.84 2.06 -11.14
CA VAL A 143 -11.04 1.92 -9.92
C VAL A 143 -11.93 2.05 -8.68
N ARG A 144 -11.77 1.11 -7.75
CA ARG A 144 -12.28 1.14 -6.39
C ARG A 144 -11.09 1.08 -5.45
N ALA A 145 -10.68 2.24 -4.96
CA ALA A 145 -9.55 2.40 -4.03
C ALA A 145 -10.04 2.43 -2.58
N GLU A 146 -9.12 2.22 -1.64
CA GLU A 146 -9.38 2.28 -0.20
C GLU A 146 -10.44 1.25 0.26
N VAL A 147 -10.54 0.13 -0.46
CA VAL A 147 -11.49 -0.95 -0.19
C VAL A 147 -10.88 -1.90 0.82
N SER A 148 -11.57 -2.10 1.94
CA SER A 148 -11.14 -3.11 2.92
C SER A 148 -11.32 -4.54 2.37
N PRO A 149 -10.60 -5.53 2.90
CA PRO A 149 -10.79 -6.93 2.51
C PRO A 149 -12.24 -7.40 2.64
N GLU A 150 -12.95 -6.93 3.67
CA GLU A 150 -14.35 -7.27 3.95
C GLU A 150 -15.29 -6.64 2.91
N ASP A 151 -15.00 -5.41 2.45
CA ASP A 151 -15.83 -4.68 1.49
C ASP A 151 -15.67 -5.20 0.04
N LYS A 152 -14.59 -5.92 -0.27
CA LYS A 152 -14.39 -6.49 -1.62
C LYS A 152 -15.50 -7.46 -2.01
N GLY A 153 -15.98 -8.30 -1.08
CA GLY A 153 -17.11 -9.20 -1.29
C GLY A 153 -18.40 -8.44 -1.59
N ALA A 154 -18.70 -7.41 -0.80
CA ALA A 154 -19.87 -6.56 -1.02
C ALA A 154 -19.82 -5.83 -2.39
N LEU A 155 -18.64 -5.42 -2.82
CA LEU A 155 -18.43 -4.82 -4.13
C LEU A 155 -18.76 -5.79 -5.28
N VAL A 156 -18.30 -7.03 -5.22
CA VAL A 156 -18.61 -8.07 -6.22
C VAL A 156 -20.12 -8.31 -6.26
N GLU A 157 -20.77 -8.45 -5.10
CA GLU A 157 -22.20 -8.65 -5.03
C GLU A 157 -22.99 -7.46 -5.60
N SER A 158 -22.54 -6.24 -5.39
CA SER A 158 -23.17 -5.05 -5.97
C SER A 158 -23.18 -5.06 -7.51
N PHE A 159 -22.12 -5.58 -8.13
CA PHE A 159 -22.07 -5.74 -9.59
C PHE A 159 -23.03 -6.85 -10.08
N ARG A 160 -23.11 -7.97 -9.35
CA ARG A 160 -24.02 -9.08 -9.67
C ARG A 160 -25.49 -8.64 -9.59
N GLN A 161 -25.87 -7.87 -8.55
CA GLN A 161 -27.23 -7.34 -8.38
C GLN A 161 -27.64 -6.40 -9.51
N ASN A 162 -26.68 -5.74 -10.16
CA ASN A 162 -26.90 -4.93 -11.35
C ASN A 162 -26.96 -5.75 -12.67
N GLY A 163 -27.12 -7.08 -12.57
CA GLY A 163 -27.28 -7.97 -13.70
C GLY A 163 -25.99 -8.25 -14.48
N ARG A 164 -24.83 -8.00 -13.91
CA ARG A 164 -23.52 -8.28 -14.54
C ARG A 164 -23.02 -9.66 -14.16
N SER A 165 -22.42 -10.36 -15.12
CA SER A 165 -21.58 -11.54 -14.81
C SER A 165 -20.24 -11.03 -14.32
N VAL A 166 -19.81 -11.45 -13.14
CA VAL A 166 -18.57 -10.98 -12.49
C VAL A 166 -17.61 -12.14 -12.30
N ALA A 167 -16.38 -11.99 -12.77
CA ALA A 167 -15.25 -12.83 -12.38
C ALA A 167 -14.35 -12.01 -11.46
N MET A 168 -13.83 -12.63 -10.40
CA MET A 168 -12.86 -12.02 -9.51
C MET A 168 -11.53 -12.77 -9.61
N ALA A 169 -10.45 -12.01 -9.71
CA ALA A 169 -9.08 -12.52 -9.59
C ALA A 169 -8.38 -11.82 -8.42
N GLY A 170 -7.69 -12.58 -7.58
CA GLY A 170 -6.94 -12.10 -6.42
C GLY A 170 -5.87 -13.10 -6.02
N ASP A 171 -4.98 -12.73 -5.12
CA ASP A 171 -3.90 -13.60 -4.60
C ASP A 171 -4.37 -14.62 -3.54
N GLY A 172 -5.61 -14.51 -3.10
CA GLY A 172 -6.26 -15.45 -2.18
C GLY A 172 -6.04 -15.15 -0.69
N VAL A 173 -5.06 -14.37 -0.31
CA VAL A 173 -4.77 -14.10 1.12
C VAL A 173 -5.73 -13.07 1.70
N ASN A 174 -5.84 -11.92 1.06
CA ASN A 174 -6.72 -10.82 1.49
C ASN A 174 -8.04 -10.79 0.71
N ASP A 175 -8.17 -11.60 -0.33
CA ASP A 175 -9.33 -11.63 -1.24
C ASP A 175 -10.25 -12.83 -0.98
N ALA A 176 -9.92 -13.71 -0.03
CA ALA A 176 -10.68 -14.91 0.28
C ALA A 176 -12.20 -14.68 0.47
N PRO A 177 -12.66 -13.63 1.19
CA PRO A 177 -14.10 -13.36 1.32
C PRO A 177 -14.80 -12.97 0.01
N ALA A 178 -14.06 -12.45 -0.96
CA ALA A 178 -14.60 -12.03 -2.25
C ALA A 178 -14.50 -13.13 -3.33
N LEU A 179 -13.68 -14.16 -3.08
CA LEU A 179 -13.50 -15.33 -3.97
C LEU A 179 -14.48 -16.46 -3.64
N ALA A 180 -15.15 -16.41 -2.49
CA ALA A 180 -16.18 -17.35 -2.06
C ALA A 180 -17.54 -17.03 -2.66
#